data_038fa556319f144345f64f50b9945a13
#
_entry.id   038fa556319f144345f64f50b9945a13
#
_cell.length_a   1.000
_cell.length_b   1.000
_cell.length_c   1.000
_cell.angle_alpha   90.00
_cell.angle_beta   90.00
_cell.angle_gamma   90.00
#
_symmetry.space_group_name_H-M   'P 1'
#
loop_
_entity.id
_entity.type
_entity.pdbx_description
1 polymer ?
#
loop_
_entity_poly.entity_id
_entity_poly.type
_entity_poly.pdbx_seq_one_letter_code
_entity_poly.pdbx_strand_id
1 'polypeptide(L)'
;HTDTSAADLQILLRKKENVTITKDGETFTAAARRETVENLLRRMDLEPDAGEMVALSVQDDGVHVDIVRDFYHDWNTEAVVPYETERRATPLLAKGSERVVQEGSDAVVTETYRDTYENGVIVSTDLVGTTDEAPVTEIVEYGTMVTSVSRDDRISSVHYNDDGQDGYLTFVSGDTMAFSYKTICNATAYSTKGYTASGYRTEMGNIAVDPSVFPYGTRFFIQTTNGSWVYGMAVARDCGTSIKGNKIDLWFRTYSEACD
;
A
#
# COMPACT_ATOMS: atom_id res chain seq x y z
N HIS A 1 28.34 11.87 15.61
CA HIS A 1 28.46 11.83 17.07
C HIS A 1 27.41 10.84 17.53
N THR A 2 27.87 9.65 17.95
CA THR A 2 27.04 8.68 18.67
C THR A 2 26.89 9.20 20.09
N ASP A 3 25.64 9.42 20.51
CA ASP A 3 25.30 9.58 21.92
C ASP A 3 25.63 8.26 22.63
N THR A 4 26.80 8.20 23.19
CA THR A 4 27.10 7.18 24.20
C THR A 4 26.70 7.77 25.53
N SER A 5 25.64 7.21 26.13
CA SER A 5 25.26 7.54 27.51
C SER A 5 26.52 7.64 28.35
N ALA A 6 26.66 8.73 29.08
CA ALA A 6 27.90 9.13 29.79
C ALA A 6 28.45 8.09 30.80
N ALA A 7 27.83 6.92 30.93
CA ALA A 7 28.19 5.91 31.94
C ALA A 7 29.39 5.02 31.58
N ASP A 8 29.82 4.89 30.29
CA ASP A 8 30.75 3.83 29.90
C ASP A 8 32.01 4.23 29.12
N LEU A 9 32.19 5.51 28.77
CA LEU A 9 33.37 5.93 28.06
C LEU A 9 34.50 6.35 29.01
N GLN A 10 35.32 5.41 29.43
CA GLN A 10 36.54 5.71 30.21
C GLN A 10 37.69 6.04 29.26
N ILE A 11 38.03 7.31 29.15
CA ILE A 11 39.21 7.73 28.36
C ILE A 11 40.48 7.56 29.23
N LEU A 12 41.31 6.62 28.82
CA LEU A 12 42.56 6.29 29.51
C LEU A 12 43.74 7.12 28.98
N LEU A 13 44.28 7.97 29.83
CA LEU A 13 45.46 8.77 29.55
C LEU A 13 46.74 7.92 29.67
N ARG A 14 47.70 8.15 28.76
CA ARG A 14 49.00 7.45 28.81
C ARG A 14 49.88 8.01 29.94
N LYS A 15 50.73 7.18 30.47
CA LYS A 15 51.68 7.62 31.50
C LYS A 15 52.61 8.69 30.94
N LYS A 16 52.75 9.80 31.65
CA LYS A 16 53.51 11.00 31.30
C LYS A 16 52.94 11.81 30.12
N GLU A 17 51.74 11.56 29.71
CA GLU A 17 51.05 12.41 28.75
C GLU A 17 50.77 13.77 29.39
N ASN A 18 51.07 14.85 28.68
CA ASN A 18 50.73 16.20 29.14
C ASN A 18 49.25 16.45 28.99
N VAL A 19 48.62 16.90 30.05
CA VAL A 19 47.19 17.25 30.04
C VAL A 19 47.06 18.69 30.48
N THR A 20 46.42 19.49 29.65
CA THR A 20 46.02 20.85 29.92
C THR A 20 44.57 20.87 30.30
N ILE A 21 44.20 21.39 31.45
CA ILE A 21 42.84 21.44 31.95
C ILE A 21 42.43 22.89 32.07
N THR A 22 41.28 23.25 31.47
CA THR A 22 40.68 24.58 31.58
C THR A 22 39.38 24.49 32.37
N LYS A 23 39.27 25.26 33.47
CA LYS A 23 38.04 25.41 34.25
C LYS A 23 37.87 26.85 34.66
N ASP A 24 36.71 27.45 34.49
CA ASP A 24 36.37 28.83 34.85
C ASP A 24 37.39 29.90 34.36
N GLY A 25 37.94 29.64 33.17
CA GLY A 25 38.96 30.53 32.54
C GLY A 25 40.38 30.36 33.07
N GLU A 26 40.60 29.52 34.09
CA GLU A 26 41.91 29.17 34.58
C GLU A 26 42.44 27.90 33.90
N THR A 27 43.79 27.87 33.67
CA THR A 27 44.43 26.74 33.01
C THR A 27 45.40 26.05 33.96
N PHE A 28 45.24 24.74 34.07
CA PHE A 28 46.08 23.85 34.89
C PHE A 28 46.81 22.86 33.98
N THR A 29 47.99 22.46 34.34
CA THR A 29 48.77 21.46 33.62
C THR A 29 49.16 20.29 34.52
N ALA A 30 49.03 19.08 34.00
CA ALA A 30 49.38 17.87 34.74
C ALA A 30 50.03 16.82 33.81
N ALA A 31 50.90 16.00 34.35
CA ALA A 31 51.34 14.77 33.70
C ALA A 31 50.47 13.60 34.16
N ALA A 32 49.87 12.91 33.24
CA ALA A 32 49.04 11.74 33.52
C ALA A 32 49.82 10.57 34.12
N ARG A 33 49.20 9.80 35.03
CA ARG A 33 49.80 8.64 35.72
C ARG A 33 49.32 7.28 35.17
N ARG A 34 48.80 7.23 33.95
CA ARG A 34 48.04 6.12 33.36
C ARG A 34 46.72 5.93 34.09
N GLU A 35 45.94 6.93 34.06
CA GLU A 35 44.68 7.08 34.77
C GLU A 35 43.57 7.53 33.80
N THR A 36 42.31 7.44 34.20
CA THR A 36 41.21 8.02 33.44
C THR A 36 41.17 9.52 33.62
N VAL A 37 40.54 10.25 32.68
CA VAL A 37 40.32 11.70 32.81
C VAL A 37 39.58 12.01 34.12
N GLU A 38 38.58 11.24 34.47
CA GLU A 38 37.87 11.39 35.75
C GLU A 38 38.81 11.31 36.97
N ASN A 39 39.68 10.30 37.01
CA ASN A 39 40.63 10.14 38.10
C ASN A 39 41.68 11.26 38.12
N LEU A 40 42.11 11.78 36.95
CA LEU A 40 42.96 12.94 36.86
C LEU A 40 42.28 14.18 37.46
N LEU A 41 41.05 14.46 37.05
CA LEU A 41 40.28 15.60 37.55
C LEU A 41 40.07 15.52 39.06
N ARG A 42 39.69 14.33 39.55
CA ARG A 42 39.57 14.09 41.00
C ARG A 42 40.88 14.31 41.79
N ARG A 43 41.99 13.85 41.25
CA ARG A 43 43.33 14.04 41.84
C ARG A 43 43.79 15.49 41.85
N MET A 44 43.29 16.30 40.89
CA MET A 44 43.61 17.71 40.75
C MET A 44 42.62 18.62 41.52
N ASP A 45 41.57 18.03 42.11
CA ASP A 45 40.44 18.74 42.75
C ASP A 45 39.73 19.68 41.77
N LEU A 46 39.57 19.19 40.50
CA LEU A 46 38.99 19.90 39.38
C LEU A 46 37.76 19.13 38.84
N GLU A 47 37.08 18.35 39.67
CA GLU A 47 35.87 17.62 39.23
C GLU A 47 34.82 18.60 38.71
N PRO A 48 34.07 18.21 37.67
CA PRO A 48 33.02 19.06 37.16
C PRO A 48 31.87 19.20 38.21
N ASP A 49 31.35 20.39 38.32
CA ASP A 49 30.14 20.67 39.10
C ASP A 49 28.88 20.26 38.35
N ALA A 50 27.74 20.25 39.04
CA ALA A 50 26.47 20.00 38.38
C ALA A 50 26.20 21.05 37.29
N GLY A 51 25.85 20.59 36.08
CA GLY A 51 25.65 21.45 34.92
C GLY A 51 26.92 21.81 34.13
N GLU A 52 28.04 21.21 34.44
CA GLU A 52 29.28 21.34 33.67
C GLU A 52 29.49 20.11 32.78
N MET A 53 30.01 20.34 31.57
CA MET A 53 30.39 19.30 30.63
C MET A 53 31.93 19.27 30.50
N VAL A 54 32.49 18.07 30.40
CA VAL A 54 33.93 17.85 30.15
C VAL A 54 34.11 17.60 28.65
N ALA A 55 34.69 18.56 27.95
CA ALA A 55 35.12 18.43 26.56
C ALA A 55 36.60 18.01 26.48
N LEU A 56 36.90 17.13 25.52
CA LEU A 56 38.21 16.58 25.32
C LEU A 56 38.69 16.82 23.88
N SER A 57 39.90 17.30 23.74
CA SER A 57 40.57 17.39 22.47
C SER A 57 42.04 16.91 22.58
N VAL A 58 42.56 16.37 21.48
CA VAL A 58 43.96 15.95 21.38
C VAL A 58 44.63 16.90 20.40
N GLN A 59 45.66 17.56 20.88
CA GLN A 59 46.47 18.53 20.11
C GLN A 59 47.94 18.07 20.06
N ASP A 60 48.77 18.79 19.33
CA ASP A 60 50.18 18.44 19.15
C ASP A 60 50.97 18.48 20.46
N ASP A 61 50.56 19.30 21.43
CA ASP A 61 51.17 19.50 22.74
C ASP A 61 50.60 18.60 23.85
N GLY A 62 49.57 17.79 23.54
CA GLY A 62 48.96 16.86 24.49
C GLY A 62 47.43 16.80 24.46
N VAL A 63 46.85 16.34 25.57
CA VAL A 63 45.42 16.26 25.76
C VAL A 63 44.92 17.54 26.43
N HIS A 64 43.89 18.13 25.87
CA HIS A 64 43.18 19.27 26.43
C HIS A 64 41.83 18.82 26.98
N VAL A 65 41.55 19.25 28.20
CA VAL A 65 40.29 18.97 28.94
C VAL A 65 39.67 20.30 29.31
N ASP A 66 38.57 20.64 28.68
CA ASP A 66 37.85 21.87 28.93
C ASP A 66 36.56 21.57 29.74
N ILE A 67 36.44 22.15 30.93
CA ILE A 67 35.24 22.05 31.75
C ILE A 67 34.44 23.32 31.49
N VAL A 68 33.30 23.14 30.83
CA VAL A 68 32.48 24.23 30.29
C VAL A 68 31.07 24.19 30.80
N ARG A 69 30.42 25.35 30.94
CA ARG A 69 29.02 25.52 31.34
C ARG A 69 28.14 25.88 30.17
N ASP A 70 28.74 26.37 29.11
CA ASP A 70 28.04 26.71 27.87
C ASP A 70 28.38 25.65 26.83
N PHE A 71 27.35 24.84 26.49
CA PHE A 71 27.49 23.74 25.53
C PHE A 71 26.13 23.41 24.95
N TYR A 72 26.11 22.50 23.99
CA TYR A 72 24.86 21.91 23.50
C TYR A 72 24.90 20.39 23.59
N HIS A 73 23.73 19.80 23.73
CA HIS A 73 23.54 18.36 23.74
C HIS A 73 22.43 17.99 22.74
N ASP A 74 22.80 17.17 21.78
CA ASP A 74 21.85 16.66 20.79
C ASP A 74 21.30 15.32 21.27
N TRP A 75 19.98 15.17 21.20
CA TRP A 75 19.29 13.94 21.53
C TRP A 75 18.20 13.62 20.53
N ASN A 76 17.85 12.35 20.38
CA ASN A 76 16.91 11.89 19.37
C ASN A 76 15.62 11.36 20.02
N THR A 77 14.51 11.57 19.32
CA THR A 77 13.26 10.85 19.54
C THR A 77 12.88 10.15 18.27
N GLU A 78 12.26 8.99 18.40
CA GLU A 78 11.78 8.19 17.26
C GLU A 78 10.27 8.08 17.31
N ALA A 79 9.62 8.25 16.16
CA ALA A 79 8.20 8.04 15.96
C ALA A 79 7.98 7.09 14.78
N VAL A 80 7.13 6.09 14.97
CA VAL A 80 6.71 5.19 13.90
C VAL A 80 5.53 5.83 13.17
N VAL A 81 5.67 6.01 11.87
CA VAL A 81 4.61 6.42 10.96
C VAL A 81 4.09 5.16 10.25
N PRO A 82 2.87 4.70 10.55
CA PRO A 82 2.33 3.50 9.94
C PRO A 82 2.06 3.70 8.45
N TYR A 83 2.18 2.62 7.68
CA TYR A 83 1.79 2.64 6.28
C TYR A 83 0.27 2.64 6.11
N GLU A 84 -0.19 3.08 4.95
CA GLU A 84 -1.58 3.02 4.53
C GLU A 84 -1.79 1.85 3.57
N THR A 85 -3.02 1.29 3.53
CA THR A 85 -3.41 0.25 2.57
C THR A 85 -4.32 0.86 1.50
N GLU A 86 -3.88 0.79 0.24
CA GLU A 86 -4.68 1.13 -0.94
C GLU A 86 -5.32 -0.13 -1.51
N ARG A 87 -6.63 -0.09 -1.77
CA ARG A 87 -7.37 -1.22 -2.38
C ARG A 87 -7.74 -0.89 -3.81
N ARG A 88 -7.35 -1.76 -4.75
CA ARG A 88 -7.59 -1.60 -6.19
C ARG A 88 -8.44 -2.74 -6.73
N ALA A 89 -9.48 -2.39 -7.49
CA ALA A 89 -10.29 -3.38 -8.20
C ALA A 89 -9.51 -3.96 -9.39
N THR A 90 -9.60 -5.28 -9.58
CA THR A 90 -9.01 -5.93 -10.76
C THR A 90 -9.96 -6.96 -11.39
N PRO A 91 -10.11 -6.96 -12.72
CA PRO A 91 -10.84 -8.00 -13.45
C PRO A 91 -10.04 -9.30 -13.58
N LEU A 92 -8.80 -9.35 -13.13
CA LEU A 92 -7.93 -10.52 -13.26
C LEU A 92 -8.13 -11.55 -12.13
N LEU A 93 -8.86 -11.19 -11.09
CA LEU A 93 -9.17 -12.05 -9.96
C LEU A 93 -10.68 -12.29 -9.84
N ALA A 94 -11.03 -13.49 -9.40
CA ALA A 94 -12.41 -13.83 -9.07
C ALA A 94 -12.92 -12.93 -7.92
N LYS A 95 -14.19 -12.53 -7.97
CA LYS A 95 -14.84 -11.78 -6.90
C LYS A 95 -14.72 -12.52 -5.57
N GLY A 96 -14.27 -11.83 -4.53
CA GLY A 96 -13.97 -12.40 -3.21
C GLY A 96 -12.54 -12.90 -3.03
N SER A 97 -11.70 -12.84 -4.07
CA SER A 97 -10.27 -13.10 -3.97
C SER A 97 -9.51 -11.78 -3.85
N GLU A 98 -8.40 -11.80 -3.11
CA GLU A 98 -7.50 -10.66 -2.96
C GLU A 98 -6.05 -11.11 -3.10
N ARG A 99 -5.18 -10.20 -3.50
CA ARG A 99 -3.73 -10.40 -3.46
C ARG A 99 -3.03 -9.10 -3.10
N VAL A 100 -1.98 -9.20 -2.32
CA VAL A 100 -1.04 -8.11 -2.09
C VAL A 100 -0.12 -8.03 -3.30
N VAL A 101 -0.04 -6.88 -3.94
CA VAL A 101 0.86 -6.60 -5.08
C VAL A 101 2.03 -5.73 -4.68
N GLN A 102 1.91 -5.04 -3.55
CA GLN A 102 2.97 -4.29 -2.90
C GLN A 102 2.80 -4.41 -1.39
N GLU A 103 3.81 -4.94 -0.73
CA GLU A 103 3.86 -4.97 0.73
C GLU A 103 4.04 -3.56 1.30
N GLY A 104 3.33 -3.27 2.39
CA GLY A 104 3.50 -2.03 3.15
C GLY A 104 4.70 -2.10 4.08
N SER A 105 5.26 -0.94 4.40
CA SER A 105 6.31 -0.81 5.40
C SER A 105 6.14 0.51 6.14
N ASP A 106 6.13 0.43 7.48
CA ASP A 106 6.16 1.61 8.33
C ASP A 106 7.48 2.36 8.15
N ALA A 107 7.45 3.68 8.30
CA ALA A 107 8.64 4.50 8.40
C ALA A 107 8.96 4.81 9.86
N VAL A 108 10.25 4.96 10.16
CA VAL A 108 10.71 5.49 11.44
C VAL A 108 11.24 6.90 11.22
N VAL A 109 10.54 7.87 11.74
CA VAL A 109 10.97 9.27 11.72
C VAL A 109 11.78 9.54 12.98
N THR A 110 13.05 9.94 12.79
CA THR A 110 13.91 10.35 13.89
C THR A 110 14.01 11.87 13.88
N GLU A 111 13.58 12.48 14.96
CA GLU A 111 13.75 13.92 15.20
C GLU A 111 14.96 14.13 16.13
N THR A 112 15.87 15.01 15.73
CA THR A 112 17.04 15.40 16.52
C THR A 112 16.77 16.76 17.14
N TYR A 113 16.77 16.81 18.45
CA TYR A 113 16.64 18.04 19.23
C TYR A 113 17.98 18.44 19.78
N ARG A 114 18.20 19.74 19.91
CA ARG A 114 19.36 20.35 20.53
C ARG A 114 18.96 21.13 21.77
N ASP A 115 19.45 20.71 22.93
CA ASP A 115 19.40 21.50 24.16
C ASP A 115 20.65 22.38 24.21
N THR A 116 20.44 23.69 24.31
CA THR A 116 21.52 24.67 24.52
C THR A 116 21.59 25.04 25.97
N TYR A 117 22.78 24.92 26.54
CA TYR A 117 23.05 25.23 27.95
C TYR A 117 23.85 26.52 28.02
N GLU A 118 23.42 27.42 28.91
CA GLU A 118 24.18 28.61 29.35
C GLU A 118 24.29 28.57 30.86
N ASN A 119 25.48 28.73 31.37
CA ASN A 119 25.79 28.62 32.81
C ASN A 119 25.26 27.31 33.43
N GLY A 120 25.29 26.22 32.67
CA GLY A 120 24.81 24.90 33.11
C GLY A 120 23.28 24.73 33.17
N VAL A 121 22.51 25.65 32.62
CA VAL A 121 21.04 25.61 32.59
C VAL A 121 20.59 25.58 31.12
N ILE A 122 19.60 24.74 30.82
CA ILE A 122 18.96 24.73 29.49
C ILE A 122 18.25 26.05 29.23
N VAL A 123 18.67 26.77 28.21
CA VAL A 123 18.04 28.04 27.76
C VAL A 123 17.17 27.86 26.53
N SER A 124 17.42 26.85 25.69
CA SER A 124 16.55 26.48 24.57
C SER A 124 16.64 25.00 24.26
N THR A 125 15.55 24.48 23.67
CA THR A 125 15.46 23.16 23.04
C THR A 125 14.93 23.37 21.63
N ASP A 126 15.73 23.10 20.62
CA ASP A 126 15.41 23.35 19.21
C ASP A 126 15.43 22.06 18.41
N LEU A 127 14.47 21.89 17.49
CA LEU A 127 14.52 20.82 16.49
C LEU A 127 15.58 21.18 15.44
N VAL A 128 16.67 20.40 15.38
CA VAL A 128 17.82 20.66 14.50
C VAL A 128 17.94 19.68 13.33
N GLY A 129 17.16 18.59 13.36
CA GLY A 129 17.16 17.60 12.29
C GLY A 129 15.93 16.71 12.33
N THR A 130 15.49 16.26 11.15
CA THR A 130 14.45 15.25 10.97
C THR A 130 14.86 14.34 9.81
N THR A 131 14.68 13.02 9.97
CA THR A 131 14.81 12.09 8.86
C THR A 131 13.48 12.01 8.13
N ASP A 132 13.49 12.23 6.81
CA ASP A 132 12.31 12.14 5.95
C ASP A 132 12.21 10.75 5.32
N GLU A 133 11.96 9.73 6.12
CA GLU A 133 11.55 8.43 5.59
C GLU A 133 10.02 8.39 5.50
N ALA A 134 9.50 8.17 4.29
CA ALA A 134 8.07 7.98 4.08
C ALA A 134 7.70 6.50 4.18
N PRO A 135 6.56 6.16 4.77
CA PRO A 135 6.06 4.79 4.78
C PRO A 135 5.75 4.33 3.35
N VAL A 136 5.94 3.04 3.11
CA VAL A 136 5.56 2.41 1.84
C VAL A 136 4.13 1.95 1.92
N THR A 137 3.26 2.47 1.06
CA THR A 137 1.85 2.08 0.99
C THR A 137 1.71 0.61 0.59
N GLU A 138 0.93 -0.16 1.34
CA GLU A 138 0.49 -1.49 0.90
C GLU A 138 -0.52 -1.35 -0.23
N ILE A 139 -0.42 -2.18 -1.28
CA ILE A 139 -1.40 -2.22 -2.36
C ILE A 139 -2.01 -3.62 -2.42
N VAL A 140 -3.32 -3.68 -2.17
CA VAL A 140 -4.12 -4.90 -2.23
C VAL A 140 -5.06 -4.83 -3.42
N GLU A 141 -4.93 -5.75 -4.37
CA GLU A 141 -5.91 -5.94 -5.43
C GLU A 141 -7.03 -6.87 -4.97
N TYR A 142 -8.29 -6.47 -5.21
CA TYR A 142 -9.46 -7.31 -4.99
C TYR A 142 -10.16 -7.63 -6.30
N GLY A 143 -10.61 -8.88 -6.42
CA GLY A 143 -11.23 -9.41 -7.62
C GLY A 143 -12.65 -8.89 -7.85
N THR A 144 -12.95 -8.59 -9.10
CA THR A 144 -14.29 -8.19 -9.58
C THR A 144 -14.90 -9.20 -10.56
N MET A 145 -14.13 -10.22 -10.99
CA MET A 145 -14.56 -11.19 -11.99
C MET A 145 -15.62 -12.14 -11.44
N VAL A 146 -16.76 -12.20 -12.11
CA VAL A 146 -17.87 -13.09 -11.81
C VAL A 146 -18.21 -13.97 -13.00
N THR A 147 -18.93 -15.07 -12.75
CA THR A 147 -19.45 -15.96 -13.82
C THR A 147 -20.90 -15.68 -14.19
N SER A 148 -21.58 -14.84 -13.41
CA SER A 148 -22.95 -14.39 -13.66
C SER A 148 -23.22 -13.09 -12.94
N VAL A 149 -24.10 -12.28 -13.49
CA VAL A 149 -24.56 -11.00 -12.92
C VAL A 149 -26.08 -11.02 -12.70
N SER A 150 -26.59 -10.06 -11.96
CA SER A 150 -28.03 -9.85 -11.85
C SER A 150 -28.64 -9.62 -13.24
N ARG A 151 -29.88 -10.07 -13.42
CA ARG A 151 -30.58 -9.89 -14.70
C ARG A 151 -30.71 -8.43 -15.12
N ASP A 152 -30.92 -7.52 -14.17
CA ASP A 152 -31.17 -6.12 -14.43
C ASP A 152 -29.87 -5.31 -14.52
N ASP A 153 -28.71 -5.97 -14.34
CA ASP A 153 -27.42 -5.30 -14.42
C ASP A 153 -27.09 -4.95 -15.87
N ARG A 154 -26.47 -3.82 -16.06
CA ARG A 154 -26.17 -3.27 -17.38
C ARG A 154 -24.68 -3.18 -17.60
N ILE A 155 -24.26 -3.38 -18.84
CA ILE A 155 -22.87 -3.13 -19.24
C ILE A 155 -22.62 -1.62 -19.16
N SER A 156 -21.63 -1.23 -18.37
CA SER A 156 -21.10 0.14 -18.30
C SER A 156 -19.96 0.36 -19.26
N SER A 157 -19.10 -0.66 -19.47
CA SER A 157 -18.01 -0.60 -20.44
C SER A 157 -17.64 -1.99 -20.96
N VAL A 158 -17.02 -2.02 -22.14
CA VAL A 158 -16.50 -3.22 -22.78
C VAL A 158 -14.99 -3.02 -22.97
N HIS A 159 -14.19 -3.92 -22.44
CA HIS A 159 -12.76 -3.94 -22.59
C HIS A 159 -12.34 -5.11 -23.47
N TYR A 160 -11.58 -4.83 -24.51
CA TYR A 160 -11.04 -5.84 -25.43
C TYR A 160 -9.57 -6.11 -25.08
N ASN A 161 -9.18 -7.37 -25.21
CA ASN A 161 -7.78 -7.76 -25.21
C ASN A 161 -7.09 -7.32 -26.53
N ASP A 162 -5.79 -7.49 -26.61
CA ASP A 162 -4.97 -6.99 -27.74
C ASP A 162 -5.40 -7.52 -29.12
N ASP A 163 -6.04 -8.69 -29.19
CA ASP A 163 -6.55 -9.28 -30.41
C ASP A 163 -7.90 -8.68 -30.87
N GLY A 164 -8.56 -7.90 -30.00
CA GLY A 164 -9.83 -7.24 -30.26
C GLY A 164 -11.05 -8.16 -30.37
N GLN A 165 -10.92 -9.44 -30.01
CA GLN A 165 -11.98 -10.43 -30.15
C GLN A 165 -12.63 -10.76 -28.81
N ASP A 166 -11.83 -11.05 -27.80
CA ASP A 166 -12.24 -11.37 -26.43
C ASP A 166 -11.96 -10.21 -25.46
N GLY A 167 -12.31 -10.39 -24.18
CA GLY A 167 -12.07 -9.39 -23.17
C GLY A 167 -12.95 -9.56 -21.94
N TYR A 168 -13.30 -8.44 -21.32
CA TYR A 168 -14.24 -8.46 -20.22
C TYR A 168 -15.24 -7.28 -20.29
N LEU A 169 -16.41 -7.54 -19.76
CA LEU A 169 -17.46 -6.55 -19.53
C LEU A 169 -17.31 -6.00 -18.14
N THR A 170 -17.51 -4.70 -17.96
CA THR A 170 -17.75 -4.09 -16.66
C THR A 170 -19.22 -3.73 -16.56
N PHE A 171 -19.84 -4.09 -15.45
CA PHE A 171 -21.25 -3.82 -15.19
C PHE A 171 -21.41 -2.58 -14.28
N VAL A 172 -22.63 -2.05 -14.23
CA VAL A 172 -22.95 -0.91 -13.36
C VAL A 172 -22.75 -1.25 -11.88
N SER A 173 -22.92 -2.51 -11.49
CA SER A 173 -22.61 -3.02 -10.15
C SER A 173 -21.12 -2.92 -9.78
N GLY A 174 -20.24 -2.73 -10.75
CA GLY A 174 -18.78 -2.82 -10.59
C GLY A 174 -18.22 -4.23 -10.81
N ASP A 175 -19.08 -5.24 -10.98
CA ASP A 175 -18.65 -6.59 -11.32
C ASP A 175 -18.11 -6.65 -12.75
N THR A 176 -17.20 -7.59 -12.99
CA THR A 176 -16.67 -7.84 -14.33
C THR A 176 -16.94 -9.27 -14.75
N MET A 177 -17.07 -9.51 -16.06
CA MET A 177 -17.29 -10.85 -16.60
C MET A 177 -16.53 -10.99 -17.91
N ALA A 178 -15.72 -12.03 -18.02
CA ALA A 178 -15.01 -12.33 -19.25
C ALA A 178 -15.98 -12.74 -20.37
N PHE A 179 -15.66 -12.35 -21.59
CA PHE A 179 -16.31 -12.83 -22.80
C PHE A 179 -15.24 -13.24 -23.82
N SER A 180 -15.57 -14.26 -24.64
CA SER A 180 -14.71 -14.72 -25.73
C SER A 180 -15.12 -14.20 -27.10
N TYR A 181 -16.31 -13.63 -27.20
CA TYR A 181 -16.86 -13.19 -28.47
C TYR A 181 -18.04 -12.24 -28.29
N LYS A 182 -18.14 -11.22 -29.13
CA LYS A 182 -19.26 -10.29 -29.23
C LYS A 182 -19.86 -10.28 -30.61
N THR A 183 -21.18 -10.40 -30.72
CA THR A 183 -21.88 -10.34 -31.99
C THR A 183 -23.20 -9.59 -31.88
N ILE A 184 -23.74 -9.18 -33.02
CA ILE A 184 -25.08 -8.60 -33.12
C ILE A 184 -25.99 -9.66 -33.69
N CYS A 185 -27.10 -9.92 -33.02
CA CYS A 185 -28.13 -10.87 -33.42
C CYS A 185 -29.45 -10.16 -33.69
N ASN A 186 -30.24 -10.73 -34.61
CA ASN A 186 -31.65 -10.40 -34.74
C ASN A 186 -32.41 -11.22 -33.69
N ALA A 187 -33.10 -10.54 -32.78
CA ALA A 187 -33.84 -11.18 -31.71
C ALA A 187 -35.35 -11.21 -32.01
N THR A 188 -35.97 -12.34 -31.78
CA THR A 188 -37.44 -12.52 -31.67
C THR A 188 -37.76 -13.02 -30.28
N ALA A 189 -39.04 -13.12 -29.95
CA ALA A 189 -39.48 -13.58 -28.65
C ALA A 189 -40.62 -14.60 -28.72
N TYR A 190 -40.67 -15.53 -27.77
CA TYR A 190 -41.70 -16.55 -27.66
C TYR A 190 -42.02 -16.86 -26.20
N SER A 191 -43.21 -17.47 -25.99
CA SER A 191 -43.72 -17.78 -24.65
C SER A 191 -44.26 -19.20 -24.50
N THR A 192 -44.00 -20.08 -25.48
CA THR A 192 -44.48 -21.46 -25.45
C THR A 192 -43.88 -22.21 -24.27
N LYS A 193 -44.74 -22.85 -23.47
CA LYS A 193 -44.35 -23.67 -22.33
C LYS A 193 -44.14 -25.12 -22.75
N GLY A 194 -43.11 -25.75 -22.21
CA GLY A 194 -42.80 -27.14 -22.53
C GLY A 194 -41.33 -27.46 -22.26
N TYR A 195 -40.73 -28.17 -23.18
CA TYR A 195 -39.33 -28.53 -23.15
C TYR A 195 -38.64 -27.99 -24.39
N THR A 196 -37.43 -27.51 -24.21
CA THR A 196 -36.55 -27.09 -25.28
C THR A 196 -36.04 -28.29 -26.08
N ALA A 197 -35.48 -28.06 -27.27
CA ALA A 197 -34.90 -29.11 -28.10
C ALA A 197 -33.77 -29.86 -27.41
N SER A 198 -33.07 -29.25 -26.45
CA SER A 198 -32.03 -29.90 -25.66
C SER A 198 -32.53 -30.56 -24.36
N GLY A 199 -33.87 -30.65 -24.18
CA GLY A 199 -34.48 -31.40 -23.07
C GLY A 199 -34.68 -30.64 -21.77
N TYR A 200 -34.40 -29.33 -21.72
CA TYR A 200 -34.65 -28.49 -20.56
C TYR A 200 -36.07 -27.91 -20.55
N ARG A 201 -36.61 -27.62 -19.39
CA ARG A 201 -37.87 -26.85 -19.33
C ARG A 201 -37.64 -25.45 -19.89
N THR A 202 -38.67 -24.95 -20.60
CA THR A 202 -38.67 -23.56 -21.03
C THR A 202 -38.77 -22.65 -19.83
N GLU A 203 -37.81 -21.77 -19.66
CA GLU A 203 -37.73 -20.79 -18.58
C GLU A 203 -36.95 -19.57 -19.04
N MET A 204 -37.04 -18.49 -18.28
CA MET A 204 -36.32 -17.27 -18.57
C MET A 204 -34.82 -17.53 -18.52
N GLY A 205 -34.08 -17.08 -19.55
CA GLY A 205 -32.69 -17.38 -19.77
C GLY A 205 -32.39 -18.57 -20.67
N ASN A 206 -33.41 -19.41 -21.02
CA ASN A 206 -33.26 -20.41 -22.09
C ASN A 206 -33.67 -19.78 -23.41
N ILE A 207 -32.81 -19.82 -24.41
CA ILE A 207 -33.07 -19.20 -25.71
C ILE A 207 -32.91 -20.20 -26.85
N ALA A 208 -33.65 -19.95 -27.96
CA ALA A 208 -33.47 -20.71 -29.17
C ALA A 208 -32.43 -20.01 -30.08
N VAL A 209 -31.62 -20.82 -30.71
CA VAL A 209 -30.50 -20.40 -31.57
C VAL A 209 -30.37 -21.30 -32.79
N ASP A 210 -29.49 -20.97 -33.73
CA ASP A 210 -28.98 -21.91 -34.70
C ASP A 210 -27.80 -22.69 -34.08
N PRO A 211 -27.97 -24.00 -33.79
CA PRO A 211 -26.90 -24.77 -33.12
C PRO A 211 -25.61 -24.93 -33.98
N SER A 212 -25.69 -24.66 -35.28
CA SER A 212 -24.50 -24.65 -36.13
C SER A 212 -23.63 -23.39 -35.95
N VAL A 213 -24.25 -22.32 -35.45
CA VAL A 213 -23.56 -21.04 -35.14
C VAL A 213 -23.25 -20.93 -33.62
N PHE A 214 -24.25 -21.25 -32.80
CA PHE A 214 -24.14 -21.20 -31.34
C PHE A 214 -24.46 -22.60 -30.79
N PRO A 215 -23.50 -23.45 -30.51
CA PRO A 215 -23.75 -24.77 -29.92
C PRO A 215 -24.57 -24.72 -28.64
N TYR A 216 -25.38 -25.76 -28.37
CA TYR A 216 -26.09 -25.86 -27.10
C TYR A 216 -25.16 -25.78 -25.92
N GLY A 217 -25.55 -25.03 -24.89
CA GLY A 217 -24.74 -24.73 -23.72
C GLY A 217 -23.96 -23.42 -23.84
N THR A 218 -23.88 -22.80 -25.04
CA THR A 218 -23.27 -21.46 -25.16
C THR A 218 -24.00 -20.49 -24.25
N ARG A 219 -23.22 -19.75 -23.48
CA ARG A 219 -23.69 -18.73 -22.52
C ARG A 219 -23.61 -17.35 -23.15
N PHE A 220 -24.62 -16.55 -22.89
CA PHE A 220 -24.74 -15.19 -23.40
C PHE A 220 -25.01 -14.21 -22.26
N PHE A 221 -24.57 -12.98 -22.43
CA PHE A 221 -25.21 -11.82 -21.86
C PHE A 221 -25.82 -11.01 -22.99
N ILE A 222 -27.13 -10.75 -22.93
CA ILE A 222 -27.93 -10.17 -24.01
C ILE A 222 -28.49 -8.83 -23.59
N GLN A 223 -28.19 -7.80 -24.38
CA GLN A 223 -28.82 -6.49 -24.27
C GLN A 223 -29.00 -5.87 -25.67
N THR A 224 -29.87 -4.86 -25.75
CA THR A 224 -30.01 -4.06 -26.98
C THR A 224 -28.70 -3.34 -27.31
N THR A 225 -28.45 -3.04 -28.57
CA THR A 225 -27.21 -2.39 -29.01
C THR A 225 -26.97 -1.02 -28.41
N ASN A 226 -28.05 -0.32 -28.02
CA ASN A 226 -27.99 0.97 -27.32
C ASN A 226 -28.02 0.84 -25.79
N GLY A 227 -28.03 -0.38 -25.24
CA GLY A 227 -28.08 -0.62 -23.79
C GLY A 227 -29.39 -0.24 -23.10
N SER A 228 -30.44 0.15 -23.86
CA SER A 228 -31.69 0.61 -23.26
C SER A 228 -32.48 -0.50 -22.57
N TRP A 229 -32.30 -1.76 -23.03
CA TRP A 229 -32.97 -2.91 -22.49
C TRP A 229 -32.02 -4.11 -22.35
N VAL A 230 -32.22 -4.89 -21.31
CA VAL A 230 -31.36 -6.03 -20.97
C VAL A 230 -32.23 -7.28 -20.79
N TYR A 231 -31.92 -8.34 -21.54
CA TYR A 231 -32.44 -9.68 -21.27
C TYR A 231 -31.63 -10.36 -20.18
N GLY A 232 -30.31 -10.06 -20.14
CA GLY A 232 -29.37 -10.58 -19.14
C GLY A 232 -28.76 -11.91 -19.55
N MET A 233 -28.39 -12.72 -18.54
CA MET A 233 -27.75 -14.02 -18.76
C MET A 233 -28.70 -14.99 -19.44
N ALA A 234 -28.20 -15.67 -20.49
CA ALA A 234 -28.90 -16.67 -21.24
C ALA A 234 -28.06 -17.87 -21.63
N VAL A 235 -28.70 -18.97 -21.96
CA VAL A 235 -28.03 -20.20 -22.42
C VAL A 235 -28.75 -20.72 -23.65
N ALA A 236 -28.01 -21.10 -24.70
CA ALA A 236 -28.53 -21.81 -25.88
C ALA A 236 -29.07 -23.17 -25.44
N ARG A 237 -30.39 -23.34 -25.44
CA ARG A 237 -31.05 -24.58 -25.03
C ARG A 237 -32.09 -25.08 -26.04
N ASP A 238 -32.47 -24.23 -26.97
CA ASP A 238 -33.55 -24.51 -27.93
C ASP A 238 -33.10 -24.19 -29.36
N CYS A 239 -33.89 -24.64 -30.33
CA CYS A 239 -33.75 -24.30 -31.71
C CYS A 239 -35.11 -24.17 -32.38
N GLY A 240 -35.15 -23.52 -33.54
CA GLY A 240 -36.38 -23.39 -34.34
C GLY A 240 -36.05 -23.48 -35.85
N THR A 241 -37.03 -23.91 -36.63
CA THR A 241 -36.87 -24.02 -38.10
C THR A 241 -36.58 -22.68 -38.74
N SER A 242 -37.11 -21.58 -38.16
CA SER A 242 -36.91 -20.21 -38.66
C SER A 242 -35.77 -19.45 -37.90
N ILE A 243 -35.09 -20.10 -36.94
CA ILE A 243 -33.99 -19.52 -36.18
C ILE A 243 -32.69 -20.00 -36.81
N LYS A 244 -32.12 -19.19 -37.67
CA LYS A 244 -30.93 -19.52 -38.48
C LYS A 244 -29.90 -18.40 -38.47
N GLY A 245 -28.62 -18.77 -38.54
CA GLY A 245 -27.52 -17.82 -38.51
C GLY A 245 -27.45 -17.03 -37.22
N ASN A 246 -27.30 -15.73 -37.31
CA ASN A 246 -27.23 -14.79 -36.15
C ASN A 246 -28.66 -14.39 -35.72
N LYS A 247 -29.65 -15.28 -35.78
CA LYS A 247 -30.95 -15.05 -35.23
C LYS A 247 -31.11 -15.83 -33.92
N ILE A 248 -31.67 -15.18 -32.90
CA ILE A 248 -31.97 -15.76 -31.59
C ILE A 248 -33.45 -15.55 -31.24
N ASP A 249 -34.00 -16.42 -30.42
CA ASP A 249 -35.42 -16.32 -30.00
C ASP A 249 -35.46 -16.41 -28.46
N LEU A 250 -35.92 -15.34 -27.85
CA LEU A 250 -35.85 -15.12 -26.41
C LEU A 250 -37.15 -15.64 -25.76
N TRP A 251 -37.03 -16.53 -24.77
CA TRP A 251 -38.18 -17.03 -24.06
C TRP A 251 -38.65 -16.06 -22.99
N PHE A 252 -39.97 -15.84 -22.94
CA PHE A 252 -40.67 -15.08 -21.92
C PHE A 252 -41.75 -15.90 -21.25
N ARG A 253 -42.13 -15.54 -20.01
CA ARG A 253 -43.12 -16.29 -19.24
C ARG A 253 -44.52 -16.19 -19.81
N THR A 254 -44.86 -15.05 -20.37
CA THR A 254 -46.16 -14.74 -20.94
C THR A 254 -46.03 -14.15 -22.34
N TYR A 255 -47.14 -14.26 -23.13
CA TYR A 255 -47.21 -13.69 -24.47
C TYR A 255 -47.08 -12.14 -24.41
N SER A 256 -47.66 -11.50 -23.40
CA SER A 256 -47.55 -10.04 -23.23
C SER A 256 -46.13 -9.60 -23.07
N GLU A 257 -45.34 -10.27 -22.17
CA GLU A 257 -43.93 -9.98 -21.98
C GLU A 257 -43.10 -10.19 -23.24
N ALA A 258 -43.49 -11.07 -24.14
CA ALA A 258 -42.84 -11.35 -25.41
C ALA A 258 -43.14 -10.29 -26.50
N CYS A 259 -44.20 -9.50 -26.32
CA CYS A 259 -44.65 -8.47 -27.27
C CYS A 259 -44.20 -7.06 -26.92
N ASP A 260 -43.79 -6.83 -25.65
CA ASP A 260 -43.28 -5.56 -25.15
C ASP A 260 -41.80 -5.37 -25.56
#